data_aac387b7c4bfd6fff160ba5cd4978ece
#
_entry.id   aac387b7c4bfd6fff160ba5cd4978ece
#
_cell.length_a   1.000
_cell.length_b   1.000
_cell.length_c   1.000
_cell.angle_alpha   90.00
_cell.angle_beta   90.00
_cell.angle_gamma   90.00
#
_symmetry.space_group_name_H-M   'P 1'
#
loop_
_entity.id
_entity.type
_entity.pdbx_description
1 polymer ?
#
loop_
_entity_poly.entity_id
_entity_poly.type
_entity_poly.pdbx_seq_one_letter_code
_entity_poly.pdbx_strand_id
1 'polypeptide(L)'
;MFQAVSVMLNIPAARGVGDANFQALVRLVGDGHVHVKLSAAYRLSAQYPDYPDARPFHDALVAANPVRLLWDTDWPHPSIAADVMPDDGHLLDLFCEWTPDADTRRRILVETPERLTM
;
A
#
# COMPACT_ATOMS: atom_id res chain seq x y z
N MET A 1 -16.34 20.74 5.78
CA MET A 1 -15.10 20.16 6.35
C MET A 1 -14.70 18.92 5.59
N PHE A 2 -13.45 18.83 5.22
CA PHE A 2 -12.94 17.66 4.55
C PHE A 2 -12.54 16.60 5.57
N GLN A 3 -12.97 15.37 5.35
CA GLN A 3 -12.57 14.25 6.19
C GLN A 3 -11.91 13.19 5.30
N ALA A 4 -10.65 12.89 5.59
CA ALA A 4 -9.92 11.87 4.87
C ALA A 4 -10.34 10.49 5.34
N VAL A 5 -10.63 9.61 4.40
CA VAL A 5 -10.89 8.20 4.68
C VAL A 5 -9.68 7.40 4.21
N SER A 6 -9.05 6.68 5.15
CA SER A 6 -7.93 5.81 4.85
C SER A 6 -8.39 4.37 4.87
N VAL A 7 -8.00 3.60 3.86
CA VAL A 7 -8.35 2.19 3.73
C VAL A 7 -7.07 1.39 3.65
N MET A 8 -6.99 0.30 4.44
CA MET A 8 -5.90 -0.66 4.30
C MET A 8 -6.29 -1.66 3.23
N LEU A 9 -5.40 -1.90 2.28
CA LEU A 9 -5.63 -2.87 1.23
C LEU A 9 -5.62 -4.28 1.81
N ASN A 10 -6.69 -5.03 1.59
CA ASN A 10 -6.85 -6.37 2.15
C ASN A 10 -7.55 -7.29 1.16
N ILE A 11 -7.04 -7.38 -0.05
CA ILE A 11 -7.54 -8.25 -1.10
C ILE A 11 -6.48 -9.31 -1.37
N PRO A 12 -6.82 -10.62 -1.29
CA PRO A 12 -5.82 -11.66 -1.57
C PRO A 12 -5.18 -11.47 -2.95
N ALA A 13 -3.85 -11.50 -2.98
CA ALA A 13 -3.11 -11.32 -4.24
C ALA A 13 -3.47 -12.38 -5.27
N ALA A 14 -3.89 -13.57 -4.81
CA ALA A 14 -4.31 -14.66 -5.71
C ALA A 14 -5.49 -14.27 -6.60
N ARG A 15 -6.29 -13.29 -6.21
CA ARG A 15 -7.41 -12.81 -7.04
C ARG A 15 -6.96 -11.97 -8.22
N GLY A 16 -5.73 -11.46 -8.19
CA GLY A 16 -5.18 -10.62 -9.23
C GLY A 16 -5.76 -9.21 -9.25
N VAL A 17 -5.10 -8.32 -9.99
CA VAL A 17 -5.50 -6.92 -10.07
C VAL A 17 -6.82 -6.71 -10.82
N GLY A 18 -7.28 -7.69 -11.58
CA GLY A 18 -8.57 -7.63 -12.27
C GLY A 18 -9.77 -7.85 -11.37
N ASP A 19 -9.56 -8.16 -10.08
CA ASP A 19 -10.66 -8.35 -9.14
C ASP A 19 -11.57 -7.11 -9.11
N ALA A 20 -12.89 -7.34 -9.17
CA ALA A 20 -13.87 -6.26 -9.28
C ALA A 20 -13.80 -5.30 -8.08
N ASN A 21 -13.58 -5.83 -6.88
CA ASN A 21 -13.48 -5.01 -5.67
C ASN A 21 -12.22 -4.14 -5.71
N PHE A 22 -11.11 -4.69 -6.19
CA PHE A 22 -9.88 -3.93 -6.34
C PHE A 22 -10.03 -2.83 -7.38
N GLN A 23 -10.66 -3.13 -8.50
CA GLN A 23 -10.87 -2.14 -9.57
C GLN A 23 -11.78 -1.00 -9.08
N ALA A 24 -12.76 -1.30 -8.25
CA ALA A 24 -13.60 -0.26 -7.63
C ALA A 24 -12.76 0.65 -6.73
N LEU A 25 -11.83 0.06 -5.95
CA LEU A 25 -10.92 0.84 -5.10
C LEU A 25 -10.00 1.73 -5.94
N VAL A 26 -9.46 1.21 -7.03
CA VAL A 26 -8.61 1.98 -7.94
C VAL A 26 -9.34 3.21 -8.47
N ARG A 27 -10.61 3.05 -8.82
CA ARG A 27 -11.43 4.20 -9.28
C ARG A 27 -11.62 5.23 -8.18
N LEU A 28 -11.91 4.80 -6.95
CA LEU A 28 -12.08 5.72 -5.82
C LEU A 28 -10.80 6.48 -5.51
N VAL A 29 -9.66 5.82 -5.58
CA VAL A 29 -8.35 6.45 -5.39
C VAL A 29 -8.07 7.44 -6.52
N GLY A 30 -8.31 7.04 -7.75
CA GLY A 30 -8.10 7.89 -8.92
C GLY A 30 -8.94 9.16 -8.86
N ASP A 31 -10.18 9.05 -8.38
CA ASP A 31 -11.10 10.17 -8.25
C ASP A 31 -10.83 11.03 -7.00
N GLY A 32 -9.93 10.58 -6.13
CA GLY A 32 -9.55 11.33 -4.93
C GLY A 32 -10.49 11.19 -3.75
N HIS A 33 -11.37 10.18 -3.76
CA HIS A 33 -12.36 10.00 -2.69
C HIS A 33 -11.80 9.29 -1.46
N VAL A 34 -10.75 8.51 -1.59
CA VAL A 34 -10.17 7.74 -0.48
C VAL A 34 -8.65 7.81 -0.52
N HIS A 35 -8.04 7.62 0.65
CA HIS A 35 -6.61 7.37 0.78
C HIS A 35 -6.41 5.88 1.05
N VAL A 36 -5.33 5.29 0.53
CA VAL A 36 -5.01 3.89 0.76
C VAL A 36 -3.63 3.78 1.38
N LYS A 37 -3.51 2.96 2.42
CA LYS A 37 -2.23 2.58 2.98
C LYS A 37 -1.67 1.42 2.19
N LEU A 38 -0.47 1.61 1.66
CA LEU A 38 0.26 0.58 0.90
C LEU A 38 1.04 -0.36 1.81
N SER A 39 0.85 -0.24 3.10
CA SER A 39 1.50 -1.09 4.09
C SER A 39 0.96 -2.52 4.02
N ALA A 40 1.67 -3.42 4.71
CA ALA A 40 1.16 -4.76 4.93
C ALA A 40 1.01 -5.61 3.66
N ALA A 41 2.02 -5.58 2.78
CA ALA A 41 2.06 -6.48 1.62
C ALA A 41 1.87 -7.94 2.05
N TYR A 42 2.31 -8.29 3.24
CA TYR A 42 2.16 -9.64 3.80
C TYR A 42 0.70 -10.02 4.05
N ARG A 43 -0.23 -9.06 4.08
CA ARG A 43 -1.66 -9.36 4.22
C ARG A 43 -2.30 -9.76 2.89
N LEU A 44 -1.70 -9.36 1.77
CA LEU A 44 -2.20 -9.70 0.45
C LEU A 44 -1.60 -11.00 -0.05
N SER A 45 -0.34 -11.26 0.31
CA SER A 45 0.48 -12.29 -0.29
C SER A 45 0.94 -13.32 0.74
N ALA A 46 0.93 -14.59 0.35
CA ALA A 46 1.54 -15.67 1.13
C ALA A 46 2.99 -15.93 0.70
N GLN A 47 3.55 -15.12 -0.18
CA GLN A 47 4.89 -15.34 -0.76
C GLN A 47 5.98 -14.62 0.02
N TYR A 48 6.03 -14.86 1.33
CA TYR A 48 7.09 -14.37 2.20
C TYR A 48 8.47 -14.82 1.67
N PRO A 49 9.51 -13.98 1.72
CA PRO A 49 9.53 -12.64 2.35
C PRO A 49 9.38 -11.46 1.39
N ASP A 50 9.34 -11.68 0.08
CA ASP A 50 9.39 -10.60 -0.91
C ASP A 50 8.04 -10.21 -1.50
N TYR A 51 7.03 -11.03 -1.31
CA TYR A 51 5.66 -10.77 -1.74
C TYR A 51 5.53 -10.28 -3.19
N PRO A 52 6.13 -10.97 -4.17
CA PRO A 52 6.16 -10.45 -5.54
C PRO A 52 4.78 -10.32 -6.17
N ASP A 53 3.81 -11.12 -5.73
CA ASP A 53 2.44 -11.08 -6.25
C ASP A 53 1.64 -9.88 -5.70
N ALA A 54 2.15 -9.17 -4.70
CA ALA A 54 1.54 -7.94 -4.21
C ALA A 54 1.97 -6.71 -5.02
N ARG A 55 3.07 -6.78 -5.74
CA ARG A 55 3.60 -5.65 -6.50
C ARG A 55 2.63 -5.11 -7.55
N PRO A 56 1.91 -5.93 -8.33
CA PRO A 56 0.95 -5.39 -9.30
C PRO A 56 -0.13 -4.52 -8.66
N PHE A 57 -0.57 -4.84 -7.44
CA PHE A 57 -1.53 -4.02 -6.71
C PHE A 57 -0.94 -2.66 -6.34
N HIS A 58 0.29 -2.65 -5.83
CA HIS A 58 1.04 -1.44 -5.53
C HIS A 58 1.17 -0.56 -6.77
N ASP A 59 1.61 -1.14 -7.87
CA ASP A 59 1.84 -0.40 -9.10
C ASP A 59 0.56 0.20 -9.66
N ALA A 60 -0.56 -0.53 -9.59
CA ALA A 60 -1.85 -0.04 -10.06
C ALA A 60 -2.33 1.17 -9.24
N LEU A 61 -2.14 1.14 -7.93
CA LEU A 61 -2.53 2.24 -7.06
C LEU A 61 -1.65 3.47 -7.27
N VAL A 62 -0.34 3.28 -7.43
CA VAL A 62 0.58 4.38 -7.72
C VAL A 62 0.23 5.04 -9.05
N ALA A 63 -0.09 4.22 -10.07
CA ALA A 63 -0.50 4.75 -11.37
C ALA A 63 -1.83 5.51 -11.29
N ALA A 64 -2.73 5.10 -10.39
CA ALA A 64 -4.04 5.74 -10.26
C ALA A 64 -3.94 7.13 -9.64
N ASN A 65 -3.26 7.27 -8.51
CA ASN A 65 -3.15 8.58 -7.85
C ASN A 65 -2.17 8.53 -6.67
N PRO A 66 -0.90 8.86 -6.88
CA PRO A 66 0.09 8.77 -5.81
C PRO A 66 -0.16 9.74 -4.66
N VAL A 67 -0.88 10.83 -4.87
CA VAL A 67 -1.16 11.80 -3.79
C VAL A 67 -2.18 11.29 -2.78
N ARG A 68 -2.82 10.16 -3.06
CA ARG A 68 -3.80 9.53 -2.16
C ARG A 68 -3.26 8.29 -1.47
N LEU A 69 -1.96 8.09 -1.50
CA LEU A 69 -1.34 6.89 -0.94
C LEU A 69 -0.49 7.22 0.28
N LEU A 70 -0.46 6.28 1.20
CA LEU A 70 0.33 6.33 2.43
C LEU A 70 1.09 5.01 2.56
N TRP A 71 2.15 5.01 3.34
CA TRP A 71 2.90 3.78 3.61
C TRP A 71 3.41 3.80 5.04
N ASP A 72 3.34 2.65 5.73
CA ASP A 72 4.03 2.39 6.99
C ASP A 72 4.31 0.89 7.09
N THR A 73 4.98 0.45 8.16
CA THR A 73 5.35 -0.96 8.32
C THR A 73 4.23 -1.82 8.91
N ASP A 74 3.17 -1.20 9.43
CA ASP A 74 2.11 -1.88 10.16
C ASP A 74 2.64 -2.65 11.38
N TRP A 75 3.75 -2.17 11.95
CA TRP A 75 4.32 -2.75 13.17
C TRP A 75 3.31 -2.59 14.33
N PRO A 76 3.07 -3.57 15.19
CA PRO A 76 3.83 -4.81 15.38
C PRO A 76 3.34 -6.03 14.59
N HIS A 77 2.66 -5.89 13.49
CA HIS A 77 2.21 -6.98 12.62
C HIS A 77 1.30 -7.96 13.35
N PRO A 78 0.14 -7.51 13.86
CA PRO A 78 -0.74 -8.38 14.64
C PRO A 78 -1.23 -9.57 13.82
N SER A 79 -1.41 -10.71 14.49
CA SER A 79 -1.94 -11.93 13.90
C SER A 79 -1.02 -12.63 12.89
N ILE A 80 0.28 -12.29 12.90
CA ILE A 80 1.26 -12.94 12.03
C ILE A 80 2.11 -13.92 12.83
N ALA A 81 2.28 -15.14 12.31
CA ALA A 81 3.11 -16.15 12.94
C ALA A 81 4.58 -15.73 12.95
N ALA A 82 5.31 -16.10 14.01
CA ALA A 82 6.68 -15.65 14.21
C ALA A 82 7.64 -16.08 13.09
N ASP A 83 7.41 -17.25 12.50
CA ASP A 83 8.28 -17.77 11.44
C ASP A 83 8.11 -17.06 10.10
N VAL A 84 7.02 -16.34 9.92
CA VAL A 84 6.76 -15.52 8.71
C VAL A 84 6.60 -14.05 9.06
N MET A 85 7.08 -13.64 10.24
CA MET A 85 7.01 -12.24 10.67
C MET A 85 7.86 -11.36 9.76
N PRO A 86 7.28 -10.32 9.15
CA PRO A 86 8.05 -9.45 8.26
C PRO A 86 9.07 -8.61 9.03
N ASP A 87 10.19 -8.33 8.39
CA ASP A 87 11.19 -7.39 8.87
C ASP A 87 10.86 -6.00 8.36
N ASP A 88 10.77 -5.02 9.26
CA ASP A 88 10.38 -3.66 8.89
C ASP A 88 11.34 -3.03 7.89
N GLY A 89 12.65 -3.25 8.06
CA GLY A 89 13.64 -2.74 7.11
C GLY A 89 13.46 -3.33 5.72
N HIS A 90 13.17 -4.62 5.66
CA HIS A 90 12.93 -5.29 4.38
C HIS A 90 11.66 -4.77 3.71
N LEU A 91 10.60 -4.51 4.48
CA LEU A 91 9.37 -3.95 3.93
C LEU A 91 9.62 -2.57 3.31
N LEU A 92 10.43 -1.74 3.97
CA LEU A 92 10.79 -0.43 3.42
C LEU A 92 11.62 -0.58 2.15
N ASP A 93 12.55 -1.52 2.12
CA ASP A 93 13.37 -1.79 0.93
C ASP A 93 12.48 -2.20 -0.25
N LEU A 94 11.49 -3.06 -0.02
CA LEU A 94 10.54 -3.46 -1.06
C LEU A 94 9.73 -2.27 -1.56
N PHE A 95 9.26 -1.41 -0.66
CA PHE A 95 8.53 -0.21 -1.05
C PHE A 95 9.39 0.67 -1.97
N CYS A 96 10.66 0.88 -1.62
CA CYS A 96 11.56 1.69 -2.43
C CYS A 96 11.86 1.04 -3.79
N GLU A 97 12.02 -0.28 -3.81
CA GLU A 97 12.24 -1.02 -5.05
C GLU A 97 11.03 -0.91 -5.99
N TRP A 98 9.83 -1.03 -5.42
CA TRP A 98 8.59 -0.96 -6.20
C TRP A 98 8.20 0.47 -6.57
N THR A 99 8.85 1.46 -5.98
CA THR A 99 8.58 2.88 -6.21
C THR A 99 9.90 3.59 -6.52
N PRO A 100 10.49 3.35 -7.70
CA PRO A 100 11.82 3.86 -8.02
C PRO A 100 11.90 5.37 -8.19
N ASP A 101 10.78 6.05 -8.48
CA ASP A 101 10.77 7.49 -8.64
C ASP A 101 10.87 8.18 -7.26
N ALA A 102 11.92 8.99 -7.08
CA ALA A 102 12.18 9.64 -5.79
C ALA A 102 11.06 10.62 -5.39
N ASP A 103 10.49 11.32 -6.35
CA ASP A 103 9.41 12.27 -6.06
C ASP A 103 8.15 11.54 -5.60
N THR A 104 7.83 10.41 -6.21
CA THR A 104 6.69 9.59 -5.80
C THR A 104 6.89 9.04 -4.40
N ARG A 105 8.10 8.53 -4.08
CA ARG A 105 8.40 8.05 -2.73
C ARG A 105 8.21 9.15 -1.69
N ARG A 106 8.75 10.34 -1.96
CA ARG A 106 8.62 11.47 -1.06
C ARG A 106 7.16 11.84 -0.84
N ARG A 107 6.37 11.84 -1.90
CA ARG A 107 4.95 12.16 -1.82
C ARG A 107 4.21 11.21 -0.91
N ILE A 108 4.45 9.92 -1.05
CA ILE A 108 3.77 8.89 -0.26
C ILE A 108 4.27 8.86 1.19
N LEU A 109 5.58 9.00 1.40
CA LEU A 109 6.18 8.87 2.74
C LEU A 109 6.09 10.14 3.57
N VAL A 110 6.08 11.31 2.94
CA VAL A 110 6.21 12.59 3.63
C VAL A 110 5.03 13.51 3.37
N GLU A 111 4.77 13.84 2.11
CA GLU A 111 3.83 14.92 1.78
C GLU A 111 2.39 14.56 2.08
N THR A 112 1.94 13.37 1.72
CA THR A 112 0.57 12.95 1.99
C THR A 112 0.29 12.78 3.48
N PRO A 113 1.14 12.08 4.27
CA PRO A 113 0.94 12.01 5.71
C PRO A 113 0.94 13.38 6.37
N GLU A 114 1.83 14.28 5.94
CA GLU A 114 1.92 15.63 6.48
C GLU A 114 0.62 16.40 6.29
N ARG A 115 0.02 16.31 5.10
CA ARG A 115 -1.26 16.97 4.81
C ARG A 115 -2.41 16.41 5.63
N LEU A 116 -2.39 15.10 5.92
CA LEU A 116 -3.47 14.47 6.67
C LEU A 116 -3.43 14.77 8.16
N THR A 117 -2.28 15.15 8.68
CA THR A 117 -2.09 15.42 10.11
C THR A 117 -2.19 16.91 10.46
N MET A 118 -2.35 17.76 9.48
CA MET A 118 -2.46 19.22 9.69
C MET A 118 -3.88 19.69 9.86
#